data_6b307e23f610f0dbd01dabe7228bffba
#
_entry.id   6b307e23f610f0dbd01dabe7228bffba
#
_cell.length_a   1.000
_cell.length_b   1.000
_cell.length_c   1.000
_cell.angle_alpha   90.00
_cell.angle_beta   90.00
_cell.angle_gamma   90.00
#
_symmetry.space_group_name_H-M   'P 1'
#
loop_
_entity.id
_entity.type
_entity.pdbx_description
1 polymer ?
#
loop_
_entity_poly.entity_id
_entity_poly.type
_entity_poly.pdbx_seq_one_letter_code
_entity_poly.pdbx_strand_id
1 'polypeptide(L)'
;VHSESYSLMIDTLVDNDDEKTKLFNAIDTIPSIKKKADWALRWITNGDFAERLVAFAIVEGVFFSGAFCSIYWLKSKGKMPSLGLSNEFISRDEGMHMEFACLLYSKLDARLPEARVEEIMRDAVTHEQEFITESLPVSLLGMNCELMKEYIEFVADRLMLLLGYKKIF
;
A
#
# COMPACT_ATOMS: atom_id res chain seq x y z
N VAL A 1 1.20 -12.91 -12.00
CA VAL A 1 -0.25 -13.14 -11.77
C VAL A 1 -0.94 -11.84 -11.37
N HIS A 2 -0.53 -11.13 -10.30
CA HIS A 2 -1.22 -9.89 -9.84
C HIS A 2 -1.26 -8.80 -10.92
N SER A 3 -0.12 -8.47 -11.54
CA SER A 3 -0.03 -7.49 -12.62
C SER A 3 -0.94 -7.83 -13.81
N GLU A 4 -0.95 -9.09 -14.21
CA GLU A 4 -1.80 -9.60 -15.30
C GLU A 4 -3.28 -9.47 -14.95
N SER A 5 -3.67 -9.81 -13.72
CA SER A 5 -5.04 -9.66 -13.22
C SER A 5 -5.52 -8.22 -13.26
N TYR A 6 -4.70 -7.27 -12.80
CA TYR A 6 -5.04 -5.85 -12.86
C TYR A 6 -5.09 -5.31 -14.28
N SER A 7 -4.18 -5.74 -15.16
CA SER A 7 -4.21 -5.35 -16.58
C SER A 7 -5.49 -5.80 -17.26
N LEU A 8 -5.91 -7.05 -17.04
CA LEU A 8 -7.17 -7.59 -17.57
C LEU A 8 -8.39 -6.85 -17.03
N MET A 9 -8.39 -6.47 -15.75
CA MET A 9 -9.49 -5.71 -15.16
C MET A 9 -9.59 -4.30 -15.76
N ILE A 10 -8.47 -3.60 -15.91
CA ILE A 10 -8.45 -2.28 -16.57
C ILE A 10 -8.97 -2.40 -17.99
N ASP A 11 -8.48 -3.37 -18.75
CA ASP A 11 -8.86 -3.56 -20.15
C ASP A 11 -10.36 -3.90 -20.32
N THR A 12 -10.92 -4.61 -19.33
CA THR A 12 -12.32 -5.06 -19.36
C THR A 12 -13.29 -4.03 -18.82
N LEU A 13 -12.90 -3.24 -17.80
CA LEU A 13 -13.81 -2.38 -17.05
C LEU A 13 -13.77 -0.91 -17.50
N VAL A 14 -12.73 -0.52 -18.20
CA VAL A 14 -12.55 0.86 -18.69
C VAL A 14 -12.77 0.88 -20.19
N ASP A 15 -13.83 1.54 -20.65
CA ASP A 15 -14.18 1.60 -22.09
C ASP A 15 -13.40 2.65 -22.88
N ASN A 16 -12.96 3.72 -22.21
CA ASN A 16 -12.26 4.84 -22.85
C ASN A 16 -10.76 4.56 -22.98
N ASP A 17 -10.25 4.60 -24.22
CA ASP A 17 -8.85 4.29 -24.53
C ASP A 17 -7.85 5.30 -23.94
N ASP A 18 -8.22 6.58 -23.85
CA ASP A 18 -7.36 7.61 -23.24
C ASP A 18 -7.26 7.38 -21.73
N GLU A 19 -8.36 6.99 -21.09
CA GLU A 19 -8.39 6.63 -19.66
C GLU A 19 -7.62 5.35 -19.38
N LYS A 20 -7.77 4.32 -20.23
CA LYS A 20 -6.92 3.10 -20.16
C LYS A 20 -5.44 3.46 -20.24
N THR A 21 -5.06 4.25 -21.21
CA THR A 21 -3.67 4.69 -21.41
C THR A 21 -3.16 5.43 -20.17
N LYS A 22 -3.96 6.31 -19.60
CA LYS A 22 -3.62 7.02 -18.37
C LYS A 22 -3.40 6.07 -17.19
N LEU A 23 -4.27 5.06 -17.03
CA LEU A 23 -4.17 4.09 -15.93
C LEU A 23 -2.98 3.14 -16.11
N PHE A 24 -2.70 2.67 -17.34
CA PHE A 24 -1.52 1.86 -17.61
C PHE A 24 -0.20 2.62 -17.38
N ASN A 25 -0.22 3.94 -17.50
CA ASN A 25 0.90 4.82 -17.22
C ASN A 25 0.73 5.59 -15.89
N ALA A 26 0.04 5.00 -14.92
CA ALA A 26 -0.35 5.69 -13.68
C ALA A 26 0.83 6.28 -12.90
N ILE A 27 2.00 5.66 -12.93
CA ILE A 27 3.23 6.16 -12.30
C ILE A 27 3.63 7.53 -12.87
N ASP A 28 3.41 7.76 -14.16
CA ASP A 28 3.78 9.02 -14.81
C ASP A 28 2.61 10.03 -14.85
N THR A 29 1.38 9.54 -14.79
CA THR A 29 0.18 10.35 -15.02
C THR A 29 -0.57 10.75 -13.75
N ILE A 30 -0.32 10.06 -12.62
CA ILE A 30 -1.01 10.29 -11.35
C ILE A 30 0.03 10.68 -10.27
N PRO A 31 0.09 11.95 -9.83
CA PRO A 31 1.15 12.45 -8.96
C PRO A 31 1.33 11.69 -7.65
N SER A 32 0.25 11.29 -6.97
CA SER A 32 0.35 10.55 -5.71
C SER A 32 0.88 9.13 -5.89
N ILE A 33 0.58 8.47 -7.02
CA ILE A 33 1.16 7.16 -7.38
C ILE A 33 2.65 7.32 -7.67
N LYS A 34 3.03 8.39 -8.40
CA LYS A 34 4.43 8.69 -8.64
C LYS A 34 5.20 8.90 -7.35
N LYS A 35 4.67 9.65 -6.40
CA LYS A 35 5.30 9.86 -5.07
C LYS A 35 5.56 8.54 -4.35
N LYS A 36 4.60 7.61 -4.35
CA LYS A 36 4.75 6.27 -3.74
C LYS A 36 5.83 5.45 -4.47
N ALA A 37 5.85 5.48 -5.80
CA ALA A 37 6.87 4.79 -6.59
C ALA A 37 8.27 5.38 -6.35
N ASP A 38 8.42 6.70 -6.36
CA ASP A 38 9.67 7.41 -6.09
C ASP A 38 10.17 7.11 -4.67
N TRP A 39 9.25 7.01 -3.69
CA TRP A 39 9.56 6.60 -2.32
C TRP A 39 10.16 5.19 -2.29
N ALA A 40 9.54 4.22 -2.94
CA ALA A 40 10.04 2.85 -3.00
C ALA A 40 11.40 2.76 -3.70
N LEU A 41 11.56 3.44 -4.84
CA LEU A 41 12.81 3.48 -5.60
C LEU A 41 13.96 4.12 -4.81
N ARG A 42 13.68 5.15 -4.01
CA ARG A 42 14.68 5.77 -3.12
C ARG A 42 15.31 4.73 -2.18
N TRP A 43 14.50 3.87 -1.56
CA TRP A 43 14.99 2.85 -0.63
C TRP A 43 15.71 1.70 -1.35
N ILE A 44 15.21 1.28 -2.53
CA ILE A 44 15.88 0.28 -3.36
C ILE A 44 17.29 0.74 -3.73
N THR A 45 17.47 2.03 -4.03
CA THR A 45 18.73 2.57 -4.54
C THR A 45 19.70 2.97 -3.42
N ASN A 46 19.20 3.61 -2.35
CA ASN A 46 20.04 4.31 -1.36
C ASN A 46 20.00 3.70 0.04
N GLY A 47 19.02 2.84 0.34
CA GLY A 47 18.91 2.21 1.66
C GLY A 47 19.95 1.12 1.89
N ASP A 48 20.40 0.96 3.13
CA ASP A 48 21.09 -0.24 3.54
C ASP A 48 20.14 -1.46 3.58
N PHE A 49 20.66 -2.66 3.84
CA PHE A 49 19.83 -3.86 3.78
C PHE A 49 18.68 -3.85 4.80
N ALA A 50 18.93 -3.32 6.01
CA ALA A 50 17.90 -3.24 7.05
C ALA A 50 16.82 -2.20 6.69
N GLU A 51 17.21 -1.03 6.17
CA GLU A 51 16.29 -0.01 5.67
C GLU A 51 15.44 -0.53 4.50
N ARG A 52 16.07 -1.25 3.57
CA ARG A 52 15.37 -1.86 2.43
C ARG A 52 14.35 -2.91 2.86
N LEU A 53 14.64 -3.72 3.88
CA LEU A 53 13.68 -4.68 4.43
C LEU A 53 12.49 -3.98 5.09
N VAL A 54 12.75 -2.93 5.88
CA VAL A 54 11.68 -2.12 6.48
C VAL A 54 10.83 -1.46 5.39
N ALA A 55 11.46 -0.85 4.40
CA ALA A 55 10.74 -0.22 3.28
C ALA A 55 9.92 -1.23 2.48
N PHE A 56 10.45 -2.43 2.23
CA PHE A 56 9.72 -3.51 1.57
C PHE A 56 8.48 -3.93 2.40
N ALA A 57 8.63 -4.14 3.71
CA ALA A 57 7.51 -4.45 4.59
C ALA A 57 6.43 -3.34 4.58
N ILE A 58 6.84 -2.07 4.46
CA ILE A 58 5.93 -0.93 4.35
C ILE A 58 5.20 -0.93 3.01
N VAL A 59 5.89 -1.19 1.90
CA VAL A 59 5.24 -1.29 0.58
C VAL A 59 4.17 -2.37 0.60
N GLU A 60 4.50 -3.57 1.06
CA GLU A 60 3.59 -4.71 1.08
C GLU A 60 2.45 -4.56 2.11
N GLY A 61 2.72 -3.94 3.27
CA GLY A 61 1.78 -3.84 4.38
C GLY A 61 0.96 -2.55 4.42
N VAL A 62 1.56 -1.40 4.06
CA VAL A 62 0.93 -0.08 4.21
C VAL A 62 0.47 0.50 2.88
N PHE A 63 1.32 0.48 1.84
CA PHE A 63 1.02 1.15 0.55
C PHE A 63 -0.13 0.53 -0.26
N PHE A 64 -0.60 -0.64 0.09
CA PHE A 64 -1.77 -1.25 -0.51
C PHE A 64 -3.01 -1.22 0.38
N SER A 65 -2.86 -0.83 1.65
CA SER A 65 -3.90 -0.94 2.67
C SER A 65 -5.16 -0.15 2.33
N GLY A 66 -5.01 1.08 1.88
CA GLY A 66 -6.13 1.94 1.51
C GLY A 66 -6.88 1.42 0.29
N ALA A 67 -6.17 0.99 -0.74
CA ALA A 67 -6.77 0.41 -1.95
C ALA A 67 -7.52 -0.89 -1.62
N PHE A 68 -6.92 -1.81 -0.86
CA PHE A 68 -7.59 -3.04 -0.44
C PHE A 68 -8.85 -2.77 0.38
N CYS A 69 -8.78 -1.85 1.34
CA CYS A 69 -9.93 -1.45 2.15
C CYS A 69 -11.07 -0.92 1.27
N SER A 70 -10.79 -0.11 0.25
CA SER A 70 -11.77 0.45 -0.67
C SER A 70 -12.46 -0.64 -1.51
N ILE A 71 -11.72 -1.64 -1.96
CA ILE A 71 -12.28 -2.79 -2.69
C ILE A 71 -13.13 -3.67 -1.77
N TYR A 72 -12.69 -3.92 -0.52
CA TYR A 72 -13.50 -4.63 0.48
C TYR A 72 -14.80 -3.87 0.80
N TRP A 73 -14.76 -2.55 0.83
CA TRP A 73 -15.97 -1.73 0.97
C TRP A 73 -16.95 -1.96 -0.18
N LEU A 74 -16.49 -1.92 -1.44
CA LEU A 74 -17.33 -2.23 -2.60
C LEU A 74 -17.92 -3.64 -2.50
N LYS A 75 -17.14 -4.63 -2.12
CA LYS A 75 -17.59 -5.99 -1.88
C LYS A 75 -18.66 -6.06 -0.79
N SER A 76 -18.52 -5.34 0.30
CA SER A 76 -19.52 -5.29 1.39
C SER A 76 -20.87 -4.72 0.95
N LYS A 77 -20.88 -3.93 -0.13
CA LYS A 77 -22.07 -3.41 -0.79
C LYS A 77 -22.63 -4.33 -1.89
N GLY A 78 -22.11 -5.54 -2.02
CA GLY A 78 -22.50 -6.50 -3.06
C GLY A 78 -22.07 -6.09 -4.47
N LYS A 79 -21.09 -5.17 -4.60
CA LYS A 79 -20.60 -4.67 -5.88
C LYS A 79 -19.29 -5.35 -6.28
N MET A 80 -19.10 -5.52 -7.60
CA MET A 80 -17.87 -6.02 -8.23
C MET A 80 -17.32 -7.32 -7.60
N PRO A 81 -18.09 -8.42 -7.60
CA PRO A 81 -17.73 -9.64 -6.88
C PRO A 81 -16.39 -10.23 -7.34
N SER A 82 -16.08 -10.19 -8.64
CA SER A 82 -14.81 -10.70 -9.18
C SER A 82 -13.61 -9.88 -8.69
N LEU A 83 -13.72 -8.55 -8.66
CA LEU A 83 -12.69 -7.67 -8.10
C LEU A 83 -12.51 -7.93 -6.60
N GLY A 84 -13.62 -8.10 -5.86
CA GLY A 84 -13.59 -8.44 -4.44
C GLY A 84 -12.92 -9.77 -4.15
N LEU A 85 -13.14 -10.79 -4.97
CA LEU A 85 -12.48 -12.09 -4.86
C LEU A 85 -10.97 -11.99 -5.17
N SER A 86 -10.60 -11.29 -6.24
CA SER A 86 -9.19 -11.05 -6.56
C SER A 86 -8.49 -10.31 -5.42
N ASN A 87 -9.15 -9.31 -4.84
CA ASN A 87 -8.62 -8.55 -3.71
C ASN A 87 -8.34 -9.43 -2.48
N GLU A 88 -9.17 -10.43 -2.21
CA GLU A 88 -8.94 -11.40 -1.12
C GLU A 88 -7.66 -12.21 -1.32
N PHE A 89 -7.43 -12.70 -2.54
CA PHE A 89 -6.23 -13.46 -2.84
C PHE A 89 -4.99 -12.57 -2.81
N ILE A 90 -5.04 -11.40 -3.45
CA ILE A 90 -3.90 -10.49 -3.53
C ILE A 90 -3.55 -9.96 -2.14
N SER A 91 -4.53 -9.47 -1.36
CA SER A 91 -4.25 -8.93 -0.03
C SER A 91 -3.71 -9.97 0.95
N ARG A 92 -4.07 -11.24 0.79
CA ARG A 92 -3.48 -12.35 1.54
C ARG A 92 -2.02 -12.58 1.15
N ASP A 93 -1.71 -12.53 -0.14
CA ASP A 93 -0.35 -12.72 -0.63
C ASP A 93 0.56 -11.56 -0.16
N GLU A 94 0.09 -10.32 -0.25
CA GLU A 94 0.85 -9.15 0.24
C GLU A 94 1.03 -9.18 1.77
N GLY A 95 0.04 -9.66 2.51
CA GLY A 95 0.17 -9.91 3.95
C GLY A 95 1.28 -10.92 4.26
N MET A 96 1.38 -12.00 3.50
CA MET A 96 2.43 -13.00 3.63
C MET A 96 3.82 -12.43 3.26
N HIS A 97 3.91 -11.60 2.22
CA HIS A 97 5.16 -10.91 1.84
C HIS A 97 5.63 -9.98 2.98
N MET A 98 4.72 -9.20 3.55
CA MET A 98 5.01 -8.33 4.70
C MET A 98 5.51 -9.13 5.91
N GLU A 99 4.82 -10.22 6.27
CA GLU A 99 5.23 -11.10 7.39
C GLU A 99 6.60 -11.72 7.13
N PHE A 100 6.89 -12.13 5.89
CA PHE A 100 8.19 -12.65 5.51
C PHE A 100 9.30 -11.59 5.66
N ALA A 101 9.04 -10.36 5.25
CA ALA A 101 9.98 -9.25 5.45
C ALA A 101 10.26 -9.01 6.93
N CYS A 102 9.22 -9.02 7.77
CA CYS A 102 9.36 -8.89 9.23
C CYS A 102 10.15 -10.05 9.84
N LEU A 103 9.92 -11.28 9.36
CA LEU A 103 10.69 -12.46 9.78
C LEU A 103 12.18 -12.29 9.42
N LEU A 104 12.50 -11.91 8.21
CA LEU A 104 13.89 -11.66 7.80
C LEU A 104 14.52 -10.54 8.65
N TYR A 105 13.79 -9.44 8.85
CA TYR A 105 14.25 -8.34 9.68
C TYR A 105 14.54 -8.78 11.12
N SER A 106 13.72 -9.66 11.68
CA SER A 106 13.91 -10.23 13.02
C SER A 106 15.22 -11.05 13.17
N LYS A 107 15.79 -11.53 12.06
CA LYS A 107 17.02 -12.33 12.03
C LYS A 107 18.29 -11.51 11.84
N LEU A 108 18.17 -10.18 11.64
CA LEU A 108 19.33 -9.33 11.51
C LEU A 108 20.08 -9.19 12.84
N ASP A 109 21.39 -9.30 12.80
CA ASP A 109 22.27 -9.08 13.96
C ASP A 109 22.23 -7.62 14.43
N ALA A 110 22.12 -6.69 13.49
CA ALA A 110 21.99 -5.26 13.75
C ALA A 110 20.67 -4.72 13.13
N ARG A 111 19.75 -4.30 13.99
CA ARG A 111 18.51 -3.66 13.58
C ARG A 111 18.65 -2.14 13.61
N LEU A 112 17.78 -1.46 12.87
CA LEU A 112 17.75 0.00 12.88
C LEU A 112 17.33 0.54 14.26
N PRO A 113 17.82 1.74 14.63
CA PRO A 113 17.26 2.46 15.78
C PRO A 113 15.75 2.73 15.58
N GLU A 114 14.99 2.66 16.67
CA GLU A 114 13.53 2.89 16.65
C GLU A 114 13.16 4.21 15.95
N ALA A 115 13.86 5.29 16.27
CA ALA A 115 13.64 6.60 15.67
C ALA A 115 13.80 6.59 14.13
N ARG A 116 14.70 5.75 13.59
CA ARG A 116 14.88 5.62 12.14
C ARG A 116 13.71 4.91 11.49
N VAL A 117 13.23 3.83 12.10
CA VAL A 117 12.06 3.09 11.59
C VAL A 117 10.80 3.96 11.67
N GLU A 118 10.64 4.72 12.76
CA GLU A 118 9.56 5.69 12.92
C GLU A 118 9.58 6.76 11.82
N GLU A 119 10.75 7.33 11.52
CA GLU A 119 10.91 8.31 10.43
C GLU A 119 10.44 7.74 9.08
N ILE A 120 10.91 6.53 8.74
CA ILE A 120 10.56 5.85 7.49
C ILE A 120 9.05 5.58 7.43
N MET A 121 8.46 5.12 8.54
CA MET A 121 7.05 4.78 8.62
C MET A 121 6.14 6.01 8.50
N ARG A 122 6.46 7.11 9.21
CA ARG A 122 5.68 8.36 9.15
C ARG A 122 5.69 8.97 7.75
N ASP A 123 6.84 8.95 7.09
CA ASP A 123 6.99 9.42 5.71
C ASP A 123 6.10 8.58 4.76
N ALA A 124 6.11 7.27 4.89
CA ALA A 124 5.27 6.37 4.10
C ALA A 124 3.76 6.57 4.35
N VAL A 125 3.35 6.69 5.61
CA VAL A 125 1.94 6.92 5.98
C VAL A 125 1.43 8.22 5.35
N THR A 126 2.24 9.27 5.35
CA THR A 126 1.89 10.54 4.69
C THR A 126 1.59 10.33 3.20
N HIS A 127 2.41 9.58 2.48
CA HIS A 127 2.19 9.29 1.07
C HIS A 127 0.94 8.43 0.82
N GLU A 128 0.66 7.44 1.67
CA GLU A 128 -0.57 6.64 1.55
C GLU A 128 -1.82 7.46 1.85
N GLN A 129 -1.78 8.33 2.86
CA GLN A 129 -2.88 9.24 3.17
C GLN A 129 -3.13 10.26 2.05
N GLU A 130 -2.09 10.81 1.42
CA GLU A 130 -2.22 11.65 0.22
C GLU A 130 -2.88 10.87 -0.92
N PHE A 131 -2.43 9.65 -1.19
CA PHE A 131 -3.01 8.82 -2.25
C PHE A 131 -4.50 8.59 -2.04
N ILE A 132 -4.93 8.25 -0.83
CA ILE A 132 -6.34 8.00 -0.50
C ILE A 132 -7.20 9.26 -0.64
N THR A 133 -6.66 10.43 -0.29
CA THR A 133 -7.42 11.68 -0.35
C THR A 133 -7.46 12.30 -1.73
N GLU A 134 -6.39 12.20 -2.50
CA GLU A 134 -6.23 12.91 -3.76
C GLU A 134 -6.57 12.06 -5.00
N SER A 135 -6.23 10.78 -4.98
CA SER A 135 -6.30 9.93 -6.17
C SER A 135 -7.36 8.83 -6.08
N LEU A 136 -7.69 8.36 -4.90
CA LEU A 136 -8.75 7.39 -4.70
C LEU A 136 -10.00 8.12 -4.22
N PRO A 137 -11.10 8.19 -5.00
CA PRO A 137 -12.28 8.96 -4.65
C PRO A 137 -13.13 8.24 -3.59
N VAL A 138 -12.54 7.95 -2.42
CA VAL A 138 -13.19 7.18 -1.33
C VAL A 138 -14.50 7.82 -0.87
N SER A 139 -14.61 9.15 -0.90
CA SER A 139 -15.84 9.86 -0.59
C SER A 139 -16.97 9.54 -1.59
N LEU A 140 -16.66 9.36 -2.88
CA LEU A 140 -17.63 8.96 -3.90
C LEU A 140 -18.11 7.52 -3.69
N LEU A 141 -17.31 6.69 -3.05
CA LEU A 141 -17.70 5.34 -2.65
C LEU A 141 -18.55 5.32 -1.36
N GLY A 142 -18.78 6.48 -0.74
CA GLY A 142 -19.46 6.61 0.53
C GLY A 142 -18.60 6.22 1.74
N MET A 143 -17.28 6.29 1.61
CA MET A 143 -16.31 6.08 2.69
C MET A 143 -15.92 7.42 3.30
N ASN A 144 -15.54 7.39 4.58
CA ASN A 144 -15.04 8.56 5.30
C ASN A 144 -13.52 8.67 5.16
N CYS A 145 -13.03 9.76 4.57
CA CYS A 145 -11.60 9.99 4.38
C CYS A 145 -10.81 10.04 5.69
N GLU A 146 -11.36 10.65 6.75
CA GLU A 146 -10.67 10.72 8.03
C GLU A 146 -10.55 9.34 8.67
N LEU A 147 -11.61 8.53 8.66
CA LEU A 147 -11.53 7.14 9.13
C LEU A 147 -10.56 6.31 8.29
N MET A 148 -10.40 6.61 7.01
CA MET A 148 -9.39 5.95 6.17
C MET A 148 -7.97 6.32 6.58
N LYS A 149 -7.73 7.56 6.96
CA LYS A 149 -6.42 7.98 7.50
C LYS A 149 -6.11 7.26 8.82
N GLU A 150 -7.07 7.23 9.74
CA GLU A 150 -6.94 6.48 11.00
C GLU A 150 -6.70 4.98 10.75
N TYR A 151 -7.35 4.40 9.75
CA TYR A 151 -7.13 3.01 9.37
C TYR A 151 -5.69 2.77 8.87
N ILE A 152 -5.14 3.67 8.05
CA ILE A 152 -3.75 3.59 7.58
C ILE A 152 -2.77 3.67 8.75
N GLU A 153 -3.00 4.58 9.70
CA GLU A 153 -2.22 4.71 10.94
C GLU A 153 -2.29 3.42 11.78
N PHE A 154 -3.47 2.85 11.92
CA PHE A 154 -3.65 1.56 12.61
C PHE A 154 -2.87 0.42 11.93
N VAL A 155 -2.87 0.36 10.59
CA VAL A 155 -2.09 -0.65 9.85
C VAL A 155 -0.59 -0.43 10.05
N ALA A 156 -0.13 0.82 10.01
CA ALA A 156 1.26 1.19 10.28
C ALA A 156 1.70 0.78 11.70
N ASP A 157 0.87 1.04 12.70
CA ASP A 157 1.12 0.63 14.08
C ASP A 157 1.23 -0.89 14.24
N ARG A 158 0.38 -1.65 13.53
CA ARG A 158 0.51 -3.11 13.51
C ARG A 158 1.84 -3.56 12.92
N LEU A 159 2.28 -2.94 11.83
CA LEU A 159 3.57 -3.25 11.21
C LEU A 159 4.74 -2.87 12.14
N MET A 160 4.67 -1.73 12.84
CA MET A 160 5.68 -1.37 13.85
C MET A 160 5.83 -2.46 14.91
N LEU A 161 4.72 -2.99 15.42
CA LEU A 161 4.75 -4.10 16.39
C LEU A 161 5.37 -5.37 15.82
N LEU A 162 5.05 -5.72 14.56
CA LEU A 162 5.63 -6.90 13.88
C LEU A 162 7.14 -6.76 13.65
N LEU A 163 7.62 -5.54 13.40
CA LEU A 163 9.05 -5.23 13.31
C LEU A 163 9.75 -5.21 14.68
N GLY A 164 8.99 -5.27 15.78
CA GLY A 164 9.51 -5.30 17.16
C GLY A 164 9.68 -3.93 17.80
N TYR A 165 8.97 -2.92 17.32
CA TYR A 165 8.97 -1.54 17.83
C TYR A 165 7.64 -1.18 18.48
N LYS A 166 7.56 0.00 19.09
CA LYS A 166 6.31 0.52 19.67
C LYS A 166 5.42 1.13 18.60
N LYS A 167 4.14 1.27 18.92
CA LYS A 167 3.20 2.08 18.16
C LYS A 167 3.62 3.54 18.14
N ILE A 168 3.31 4.24 17.05
CA ILE A 168 3.73 5.62 16.81
C ILE A 168 2.57 6.58 16.49
N PHE A 169 1.36 6.04 16.30
CA PHE A 169 0.13 6.80 16.08
C PHE A 169 -0.89 6.60 17.18
#